data_2509d33f455eb81cab8d3c240b5c58c0
#
_entry.id   2509d33f455eb81cab8d3c240b5c58c0
#
_cell.length_a   1.000
_cell.length_b   1.000
_cell.length_c   1.000
_cell.angle_alpha   90.00
_cell.angle_beta   90.00
_cell.angle_gamma   90.00
#
_symmetry.space_group_name_H-M   'P 1'
#
loop_
_entity.id
_entity.type
_entity.pdbx_description
1 polymer ?
#
loop_
_entity_poly.entity_id
_entity_poly.type
_entity_poly.pdbx_seq_one_letter_code
_entity_poly.pdbx_strand_id
1 'polypeptide(L)'
;MNLLEGKLLAEGQRIGIVAGRFNEFITSKLLGGALDAFKRHGGDEANIDLAWVPGAFEIPLVAKKMAETKKYDAVVCLGAVIRGATPHFVWWLTRQPKGL
;
A
#
# COMPACT_ATOMS: atom_id res chain seq x y z
N MET A 1 13.04 23.64 -15.88
CA MET A 1 12.14 22.77 -15.11
C MET A 1 12.06 21.42 -15.79
N ASN A 2 12.43 20.39 -15.10
CA ASN A 2 12.33 19.04 -15.63
C ASN A 2 10.97 18.45 -15.27
N LEU A 3 10.16 18.18 -16.28
CA LEU A 3 8.88 17.53 -16.08
C LEU A 3 9.11 16.02 -16.15
N LEU A 4 8.96 15.37 -15.01
CA LEU A 4 9.05 13.92 -14.96
C LEU A 4 7.66 13.34 -15.11
N GLU A 5 7.33 12.92 -16.33
CA GLU A 5 6.12 12.18 -16.59
C GLU A 5 6.42 10.71 -16.42
N GLY A 6 6.07 10.16 -15.27
CA GLY A 6 6.11 8.74 -15.07
C GLY A 6 4.89 8.10 -15.68
N LYS A 7 5.09 7.18 -16.60
CA LYS A 7 4.01 6.26 -16.96
C LYS A 7 3.89 5.27 -15.83
N LEU A 8 2.84 5.42 -15.04
CA LEU A 8 2.50 4.47 -13.99
C LEU A 8 1.87 3.25 -14.64
N LEU A 9 2.71 2.33 -15.11
CA LEU A 9 2.23 1.05 -15.61
C LEU A 9 2.34 0.04 -14.49
N ALA A 10 1.20 -0.45 -14.04
CA ALA A 10 1.12 -1.47 -13.02
C ALA A 10 1.13 -2.88 -13.61
N GLU A 11 1.18 -3.00 -14.92
CA GLU A 11 1.16 -4.29 -15.60
C GLU A 11 2.33 -5.17 -15.18
N GLY A 12 2.02 -6.38 -14.74
CA GLY A 12 3.02 -7.35 -14.32
C GLY A 12 3.63 -7.07 -12.95
N GLN A 13 3.22 -6.02 -12.27
CA GLN A 13 3.74 -5.71 -10.94
C GLN A 13 3.01 -6.47 -9.84
N ARG A 14 3.76 -6.86 -8.83
CA ARG A 14 3.25 -7.53 -7.65
C ARG A 14 3.29 -6.58 -6.47
N ILE A 15 2.15 -6.39 -5.84
CA ILE A 15 1.98 -5.41 -4.76
C ILE A 15 1.56 -6.11 -3.48
N GLY A 16 2.24 -5.79 -2.39
CA GLY A 16 1.80 -6.14 -1.06
C GLY A 16 1.11 -4.95 -0.42
N ILE A 17 -0.05 -5.17 0.17
CA ILE A 17 -0.77 -4.11 0.89
C ILE A 17 -0.91 -4.52 2.34
N VAL A 18 -0.54 -3.64 3.26
CA VAL A 18 -0.76 -3.79 4.69
C VAL A 18 -1.78 -2.74 5.12
N ALA A 19 -2.90 -3.19 5.65
CA ALA A 19 -3.99 -2.29 6.04
C ALA A 19 -4.32 -2.45 7.53
N GLY A 20 -4.44 -1.35 8.24
CA GLY A 20 -4.81 -1.34 9.65
C GLY A 20 -6.32 -1.44 9.85
N ARG A 21 -6.76 -2.29 10.78
CA ARG A 21 -8.19 -2.43 11.09
C ARG A 21 -8.75 -1.30 11.94
N PHE A 22 -7.89 -0.59 12.65
CA PHE A 22 -8.35 0.55 13.42
C PHE A 22 -8.93 1.61 12.46
N ASN A 23 -10.17 2.01 12.69
CA ASN A 23 -10.95 2.84 11.76
C ASN A 23 -11.09 2.18 10.38
N GLU A 24 -11.54 0.94 10.38
CA GLU A 24 -11.65 0.11 9.17
C GLU A 24 -12.51 0.78 8.08
N PHE A 25 -13.50 1.56 8.47
CA PHE A 25 -14.33 2.29 7.51
C PHE A 25 -13.49 3.23 6.63
N ILE A 26 -12.56 3.96 7.25
CA ILE A 26 -11.68 4.88 6.52
C ILE A 26 -10.63 4.09 5.73
N THR A 27 -10.03 3.09 6.37
CA THR A 27 -8.99 2.28 5.73
C THR A 27 -9.55 1.51 4.55
N SER A 28 -10.79 1.03 4.63
CA SER A 28 -11.43 0.35 3.50
C SER A 28 -11.64 1.28 2.31
N LYS A 29 -11.92 2.55 2.55
CA LYS A 29 -12.02 3.54 1.47
C LYS A 29 -10.66 3.79 0.82
N LEU A 30 -9.61 3.87 1.63
CA LEU A 30 -8.24 4.02 1.11
C LEU A 30 -7.85 2.79 0.28
N LEU A 31 -8.18 1.62 0.77
CA LEU A 31 -7.92 0.37 0.06
C LEU A 31 -8.65 0.33 -1.29
N GLY A 32 -9.94 0.71 -1.30
CA GLY A 32 -10.71 0.79 -2.52
C GLY A 32 -10.09 1.72 -3.55
N GLY A 33 -9.62 2.88 -3.10
CA GLY A 33 -8.91 3.83 -3.97
C GLY A 33 -7.60 3.27 -4.52
N ALA A 34 -6.84 2.59 -3.68
CA ALA A 34 -5.57 1.99 -4.09
C ALA A 34 -5.79 0.88 -5.13
N LEU A 35 -6.78 0.01 -4.89
CA LEU A 35 -7.12 -1.06 -5.84
C LEU A 35 -7.62 -0.50 -7.17
N ASP A 36 -8.45 0.53 -7.13
CA ASP A 36 -8.96 1.18 -8.33
C ASP A 36 -7.81 1.80 -9.14
N ALA A 37 -6.91 2.50 -8.47
CA ALA A 37 -5.75 3.09 -9.14
C ALA A 37 -4.87 2.02 -9.78
N PHE A 38 -4.63 0.91 -9.09
CA PHE A 38 -3.82 -0.18 -9.60
C PHE A 38 -4.43 -0.78 -10.87
N LYS A 39 -5.74 -1.01 -10.86
CA LYS A 39 -6.46 -1.54 -12.03
C LYS A 39 -6.45 -0.58 -13.20
N ARG A 40 -6.65 0.71 -12.95
CA ARG A 40 -6.63 1.74 -14.00
C ARG A 40 -5.30 1.82 -14.73
N HIS A 41 -4.22 1.45 -14.04
CA HIS A 41 -2.88 1.48 -14.61
C HIS A 41 -2.45 0.12 -15.18
N GLY A 42 -3.40 -0.78 -15.37
CA GLY A 42 -3.16 -2.07 -16.00
C GLY A 42 -2.78 -3.19 -15.04
N GLY A 43 -2.89 -2.95 -13.74
CA GLY A 43 -2.57 -3.98 -12.74
C GLY A 43 -3.64 -5.06 -12.64
N ASP A 44 -3.21 -6.27 -12.29
CA ASP A 44 -4.08 -7.41 -12.06
C ASP A 44 -4.23 -7.63 -10.55
N GLU A 45 -5.46 -7.71 -10.08
CA GLU A 45 -5.76 -7.98 -8.66
C GLU A 45 -5.13 -9.28 -8.16
N ALA A 46 -4.96 -10.26 -9.02
CA ALA A 46 -4.32 -11.52 -8.65
C ALA A 46 -2.88 -11.32 -8.19
N ASN A 47 -2.27 -10.19 -8.54
CA ASN A 47 -0.91 -9.84 -8.14
C ASN A 47 -0.86 -8.99 -6.86
N ILE A 48 -1.97 -8.87 -6.16
CA ILE A 48 -2.04 -8.13 -4.89
C ILE A 48 -2.24 -9.09 -3.75
N ASP A 49 -1.37 -8.99 -2.75
CA ASP A 49 -1.55 -9.66 -1.47
C ASP A 49 -1.90 -8.61 -0.42
N LEU A 50 -2.96 -8.86 0.32
CA LEU A 50 -3.46 -7.95 1.35
C LEU A 50 -3.31 -8.58 2.72
N ALA A 51 -2.66 -7.86 3.62
CA ALA A 51 -2.54 -8.23 5.02
C ALA A 51 -3.26 -7.19 5.89
N TRP A 52 -4.21 -7.63 6.70
CA TRP A 52 -4.85 -6.80 7.69
C TRP A 52 -4.13 -6.93 9.02
N VAL A 53 -3.87 -5.80 9.67
CA VAL A 53 -3.25 -5.76 11.00
C VAL A 53 -4.18 -5.01 11.97
N PRO A 54 -4.10 -5.29 13.29
CA PRO A 54 -5.03 -4.67 14.24
C PRO A 54 -4.96 -3.15 14.31
N GLY A 55 -3.78 -2.58 14.21
CA GLY A 55 -3.61 -1.13 14.32
C GLY A 55 -2.44 -0.62 13.51
N ALA A 56 -2.30 0.71 13.50
CA ALA A 56 -1.26 1.38 12.72
C ALA A 56 0.16 1.02 13.20
N PHE A 57 0.32 0.67 14.48
CA PHE A 57 1.63 0.35 15.04
C PHE A 57 2.19 -0.97 14.54
N GLU A 58 1.34 -1.89 14.10
CA GLU A 58 1.77 -3.18 13.56
C GLU A 58 2.12 -3.10 12.07
N ILE A 59 1.72 -2.01 11.40
CA ILE A 59 1.95 -1.86 9.97
C ILE A 59 3.44 -1.93 9.60
N PRO A 60 4.35 -1.21 10.29
CA PRO A 60 5.76 -1.25 9.91
C PRO A 60 6.37 -2.64 10.01
N LEU A 61 5.98 -3.42 11.03
CA LEU A 61 6.52 -4.76 11.22
C LEU A 61 6.10 -5.70 10.08
N VAL A 62 4.82 -5.70 9.74
CA VAL A 62 4.30 -6.57 8.68
C VAL A 62 4.82 -6.12 7.32
N ALA A 63 4.85 -4.80 7.09
CA ALA A 63 5.40 -4.26 5.85
C ALA A 63 6.86 -4.66 5.66
N LYS A 64 7.66 -4.61 6.72
CA LYS A 64 9.05 -5.04 6.67
C LYS A 64 9.17 -6.51 6.30
N LYS A 65 8.36 -7.36 6.91
CA LYS A 65 8.36 -8.79 6.61
C LYS A 65 7.96 -9.06 5.16
N MET A 66 6.95 -8.37 4.66
CA MET A 66 6.55 -8.50 3.27
C MET A 66 7.65 -8.04 2.32
N ALA A 67 8.30 -6.93 2.64
CA ALA A 67 9.41 -6.42 1.83
C ALA A 67 10.59 -7.39 1.81
N GLU A 68 10.89 -8.03 2.93
CA GLU A 68 12.00 -8.98 3.04
C GLU A 68 11.79 -10.23 2.21
N THR A 69 10.55 -10.58 1.87
CA THR A 69 10.28 -11.75 1.01
C THR A 69 10.75 -11.56 -0.42
N LYS A 70 10.95 -10.32 -0.83
CA LYS A 70 11.33 -9.94 -2.20
C LYS A 70 10.32 -10.40 -3.27
N LYS A 71 9.11 -10.73 -2.84
CA LYS A 71 8.04 -11.14 -3.76
C LYS A 71 7.34 -9.95 -4.42
N TYR A 72 7.46 -8.77 -3.82
CA TYR A 72 6.70 -7.61 -4.24
C TYR A 72 7.58 -6.55 -4.86
N ASP A 73 7.07 -5.90 -5.88
CA ASP A 73 7.72 -4.73 -6.47
C ASP A 73 7.54 -3.50 -5.58
N ALA A 74 6.44 -3.49 -4.81
CA ALA A 74 6.17 -2.42 -3.85
C ALA A 74 5.31 -2.96 -2.71
N VAL A 75 5.43 -2.34 -1.55
CA VAL A 75 4.57 -2.60 -0.39
C VAL A 75 3.87 -1.29 -0.04
N VAL A 76 2.55 -1.32 -0.03
CA VAL A 76 1.71 -0.15 0.27
C VAL A 76 1.13 -0.32 1.67
N CYS A 77 1.29 0.69 2.50
CA CYS A 77 0.77 0.69 3.86
C CYS A 77 -0.41 1.66 3.95
N LEU A 78 -1.53 1.18 4.44
CA LEU A 78 -2.75 1.97 4.59
C LEU A 78 -3.19 1.96 6.05
N GLY A 79 -3.35 3.13 6.62
CA GLY A 79 -3.79 3.25 8.00
C GLY A 79 -4.39 4.62 8.26
N ALA A 80 -5.20 4.67 9.32
CA ALA A 80 -5.77 5.92 9.79
C ALA A 80 -5.48 6.05 11.28
N VAL A 81 -4.98 7.20 11.68
CA VAL A 81 -4.74 7.53 13.08
C VAL A 81 -5.62 8.72 13.42
N ILE A 82 -6.44 8.56 14.45
CA ILE A 82 -7.26 9.65 14.95
C ILE A 82 -6.60 10.19 16.20
N ARG A 83 -6.30 11.49 16.18
CA ARG A 83 -5.76 12.20 17.31
C ARG A 83 -6.73 13.32 17.68
N GLY A 84 -7.43 13.14 18.82
CA GLY A 84 -8.50 14.04 19.16
C GLY A 84 -9.65 13.95 18.16
N ALA A 85 -10.15 15.08 17.67
CA ALA A 85 -11.21 15.12 16.68
C ALA A 85 -10.72 15.15 15.23
N THR A 86 -9.41 15.12 15.02
CA THR A 86 -8.82 15.24 13.68
C THR A 86 -8.30 13.89 13.21
N PRO A 87 -8.85 13.33 12.13
CA PRO A 87 -8.31 12.11 11.56
C PRO A 87 -6.99 12.39 10.82
N HIS A 88 -6.01 11.54 11.03
CA HIS A 88 -4.76 11.57 10.29
C HIS A 88 -4.66 10.31 9.45
N PHE A 89 -4.40 10.50 8.17
CA PHE A 89 -4.21 9.42 7.23
C PHE A 89 -2.72 9.23 7.00
N VAL A 90 -2.27 8.01 7.16
CA VAL A 90 -0.88 7.66 6.90
C VAL A 90 -0.87 6.55 5.87
N TRP A 91 -0.20 6.81 4.75
CA TRP A 91 0.07 5.77 3.77
C TRP A 91 1.51 5.91 3.30
N TRP A 92 2.16 4.77 3.11
CA TRP A 92 3.53 4.75 2.63
C TRP A 92 3.66 3.74 1.50
N LEU A 93 4.50 4.09 0.54
CA LEU A 93 4.88 3.22 -0.55
C LEU A 93 6.36 2.93 -0.43
N THR A 94 6.70 1.67 -0.25
CA THR A 94 8.08 1.23 -0.24
C THR A 94 8.33 0.36 -1.45
N ARG A 95 9.26 0.80 -2.29
CA ARG A 95 9.68 0.03 -3.45
C ARG A 95 11.03 -0.61 -3.18
N GLN A 96 11.09 -1.92 -3.42
CA GLN A 96 12.36 -2.62 -3.35
C GLN A 96 12.98 -2.71 -4.74
N PRO A 97 14.25 -2.29 -4.88
CA PRO A 97 14.96 -2.49 -6.15
C PRO A 97 15.13 -3.97 -6.43
N LYS A 98 14.76 -4.39 -7.63
CA LYS A 98 14.99 -5.77 -8.05
C LYS A 98 16.49 -6.00 -8.23
N GLY A 99 16.97 -7.12 -7.74
CA GLY A 99 18.35 -7.54 -7.94
C GLY A 99 19.34 -7.11 -6.86
N LEU A 100 18.85 -6.56 -5.79
CA LEU A 100 19.67 -6.27 -4.63
C LEU A 100 19.54 -7.32 -3.56
#